data_8409dcc0dcff16bf094e071c63f8ad12
#
_entry.id   8409dcc0dcff16bf094e071c63f8ad12
#
_cell.length_a   1.000
_cell.length_b   1.000
_cell.length_c   1.000
_cell.angle_alpha   90.00
_cell.angle_beta   90.00
_cell.angle_gamma   90.00
#
_symmetry.space_group_name_H-M   'P 1'
#
loop_
_entity.id
_entity.type
_entity.pdbx_description
1 polymer ?
#
loop_
_entity_poly.entity_id
_entity_poly.type
_entity_poly.pdbx_seq_one_letter_code
_entity_poly.pdbx_strand_id
1 'polypeptide(L)' 'MSKIYAHLNSDNICEAITEYQTPLDSPPSNYKEIYTQDESLIGKKWNGSSWEEVS' A
#
# COMPACT_ATOMS: atom_id res chain seq x y z
N MET A 1 -18.39 -1.77 0.33
CA MET A 1 -17.41 -0.97 -0.42
C MET A 1 -16.04 -1.63 -0.27
N SER A 2 -15.30 -1.70 -1.35
CA SER A 2 -14.00 -2.33 -1.32
C SER A 2 -12.92 -1.34 -0.86
N LYS A 3 -11.85 -1.87 -0.31
CA LYS A 3 -10.68 -1.09 0.09
C LYS A 3 -9.45 -1.69 -0.56
N ILE A 4 -8.54 -0.82 -0.93
CA ILE A 4 -7.30 -1.22 -1.60
C ILE A 4 -6.15 -0.90 -0.67
N TYR A 5 -5.28 -1.89 -0.46
CA TYR A 5 -4.14 -1.72 0.44
C TYR A 5 -2.84 -2.02 -0.29
N ALA A 6 -1.85 -1.15 -0.08
CA ALA A 6 -0.50 -1.40 -0.53
C ALA A 6 0.26 -2.10 0.60
N HIS A 7 0.92 -3.19 0.27
CA HIS A 7 1.68 -3.99 1.25
C HIS A 7 3.12 -3.50 1.25
N LEU A 8 3.56 -3.00 2.40
CA LEU A 8 4.90 -2.47 2.55
C LEU A 8 5.82 -3.51 3.21
N ASN A 9 7.06 -3.56 2.77
CA ASN A 9 8.05 -4.41 3.41
C ASN A 9 8.73 -3.65 4.56
N SER A 10 9.79 -4.23 5.14
CA SER A 10 10.48 -3.63 6.27
C SER A 10 11.13 -2.28 5.93
N ASP A 11 11.34 -2.01 4.66
CA ASP A 11 11.91 -0.74 4.20
C ASP A 11 10.84 0.24 3.75
N ASN A 12 9.56 -0.08 4.01
CA ASN A 12 8.41 0.71 3.59
C ASN A 12 8.26 0.81 2.08
N ILE A 13 8.76 -0.20 1.37
CA ILE A 13 8.63 -0.26 -0.08
C ILE A 13 7.43 -1.14 -0.41
N CYS A 14 6.57 -0.64 -1.29
CA CYS A 14 5.39 -1.39 -1.70
C CYS A 14 5.80 -2.61 -2.52
N GLU A 15 5.43 -3.80 -2.04
CA GLU A 15 5.77 -5.03 -2.73
C GLU A 15 4.56 -5.71 -3.36
N ALA A 16 3.35 -5.28 -2.99
CA ALA A 16 2.13 -5.85 -3.54
C ALA A 16 0.96 -4.92 -3.27
N ILE A 17 -0.10 -5.07 -4.05
CA ILE A 17 -1.34 -4.32 -3.86
C ILE A 17 -2.48 -5.33 -3.91
N THR A 18 -3.38 -5.25 -2.93
CA THR A 18 -4.51 -6.17 -2.83
C THR A 18 -5.79 -5.37 -2.60
N GLU A 19 -6.85 -5.73 -3.30
CA GLU A 19 -8.16 -5.16 -3.07
C GLU A 19 -8.98 -6.13 -2.21
N TYR A 20 -9.60 -5.60 -1.17
CA TYR A 20 -10.45 -6.37 -0.27
C TYR A 20 -11.91 -5.97 -0.49
N GLN A 21 -12.80 -6.96 -0.59
CA GLN A 21 -14.23 -6.71 -0.75
C GLN A 21 -14.80 -5.98 0.45
N THR A 22 -14.33 -6.32 1.65
CA THR A 22 -14.74 -5.66 2.87
C THR A 22 -13.51 -5.03 3.54
N PRO A 23 -13.66 -3.82 4.10
CA PRO A 23 -12.52 -3.20 4.80
C PRO A 23 -12.04 -4.06 5.97
N LEU A 24 -10.75 -4.06 6.22
CA LEU A 24 -10.18 -4.74 7.37
C LEU A 24 -10.43 -3.92 8.61
N ASP A 25 -10.86 -4.58 9.69
CA ASP A 25 -11.11 -3.89 10.96
C ASP A 25 -9.82 -3.35 11.56
N SER A 26 -8.75 -4.16 11.47
CA SER A 26 -7.45 -3.78 12.02
C SER A 26 -6.36 -4.21 11.06
N PRO A 27 -6.14 -3.44 9.99
CA PRO A 27 -5.10 -3.81 9.04
C PRO A 27 -3.72 -3.76 9.71
N PRO A 28 -2.80 -4.64 9.28
CA PRO A 28 -1.43 -4.58 9.80
C PRO A 28 -0.80 -3.22 9.55
N SER A 29 0.17 -2.86 10.40
CA SER A 29 0.81 -1.56 10.30
C SER A 29 1.58 -1.37 9.00
N ASN A 30 1.94 -2.47 8.33
CA ASN A 30 2.66 -2.39 7.07
C ASN A 30 1.74 -2.29 5.85
N TYR A 31 0.42 -2.15 6.08
CA TYR A 31 -0.52 -1.92 5.00
C TYR A 31 -0.85 -0.43 4.93
N LYS A 32 -0.84 0.11 3.72
CA LYS A 32 -1.22 1.51 3.49
C LYS A 32 -2.46 1.53 2.64
N GLU A 33 -3.53 2.16 3.12
CA GLU A 33 -4.74 2.28 2.34
C GLU A 33 -4.52 3.24 1.18
N ILE A 34 -4.91 2.81 -0.02
CA ILE A 34 -4.84 3.65 -1.21
C ILE A 34 -6.22 3.67 -1.84
N TYR A 35 -6.46 4.64 -2.71
CA TYR A 35 -7.80 4.87 -3.24
C TYR A 35 -7.98 4.35 -4.65
N THR A 36 -6.92 4.01 -5.32
CA THR A 36 -6.96 3.42 -6.65
C THR A 36 -5.97 2.27 -6.71
N GLN A 37 -6.32 1.25 -7.51
CA GLN A 37 -5.40 0.14 -7.72
C GLN A 37 -4.34 0.56 -8.73
N ASP A 38 -3.25 1.09 -8.23
CA ASP A 38 -2.18 1.65 -9.04
C ASP A 38 -0.93 0.80 -8.90
N GLU A 39 -0.72 -0.07 -9.88
CA GLU A 39 0.42 -0.98 -9.85
C GLU A 39 1.75 -0.24 -9.99
N SER A 40 1.74 0.99 -10.44
CA SER A 40 2.97 1.77 -10.54
C SER A 40 3.54 2.09 -9.15
N LEU A 41 2.75 1.94 -8.09
CA LEU A 41 3.25 2.11 -6.73
C LEU A 41 4.13 0.95 -6.28
N ILE A 42 4.04 -0.20 -6.92
CA ILE A 42 4.88 -1.33 -6.57
C ILE A 42 6.33 -0.97 -6.86
N GLY A 43 7.19 -1.11 -5.84
CA GLY A 43 8.58 -0.71 -5.93
C GLY A 43 8.85 0.69 -5.41
N LYS A 44 7.79 1.45 -5.08
CA LYS A 44 7.97 2.78 -4.53
C LYS A 44 7.97 2.73 -3.02
N LYS A 45 8.60 3.72 -2.40
CA LYS A 45 8.73 3.80 -0.95
C LYS A 45 7.75 4.82 -0.39
N TRP A 46 7.10 4.45 0.70
CA TRP A 46 6.23 5.37 1.43
C TRP A 46 7.04 6.09 2.51
N ASN A 47 7.13 7.42 2.42
CA ASN A 47 7.94 8.20 3.34
C ASN A 47 7.16 8.76 4.51
N GLY A 48 5.90 8.38 4.66
CA GLY A 48 5.03 8.90 5.70
C GLY A 48 4.05 9.96 5.21
N SER A 49 4.31 10.55 4.05
CA SER A 49 3.43 11.57 3.48
C SER A 49 3.12 11.32 2.02
N SER A 50 4.08 10.77 1.27
CA SER A 50 3.87 10.54 -0.16
C SER A 50 4.73 9.38 -0.62
N TRP A 51 4.50 8.95 -1.86
CA TRP A 51 5.28 7.88 -2.46
C TRP A 51 6.52 8.44 -3.15
N GLU A 52 7.64 7.76 -2.97
CA GLU A 52 8.91 8.16 -3.57
C GLU A 52 9.42 7.04 -4.46
N GLU A 53 10.13 7.42 -5.50
CA GLU A 53 10.78 6.42 -6.33
C GLU A 53 12.04 5.94 -5.64
N VAL A 54 12.24 4.62 -5.68
CA VAL A 54 13.44 4.00 -5.13
C VAL A 54 14.33 3.64 -6.31
N SER A 55 15.47 4.28 -6.40
CA SER A 55 16.40 4.04 -7.49
C SER A 55 17.51 3.09 -7.06
#